data_861160b73b14e2de34cafd30832353ae
#
_entry.id   861160b73b14e2de34cafd30832353ae
#
_cell.length_a   1.000
_cell.length_b   1.000
_cell.length_c   1.000
_cell.angle_alpha   90.00
_cell.angle_beta   90.00
_cell.angle_gamma   90.00
#
_symmetry.space_group_name_H-M   'P 1'
#
loop_
_entity.id
_entity.type
_entity.pdbx_description
1 polymer ?
#
loop_
_entity_poly.entity_id
_entity_poly.type
_entity_poly.pdbx_seq_one_letter_code
_entity_poly.pdbx_strand_id
1 'polypeptide(L)'
;MREWTREKRLRTRSENGTLGLGELMTELLLAPKLVVLRGELGMGKTTLVKGMAAALGASADEVTSPTFTLVHEYVGRKTRLVHIDLYRLEGERELEGIGLWELVDRPDTLVMVEWGDRFASVMERADAEISMTQGEVENERLLHVRWR
;
A
#
# COMPACT_ATOMS: atom_id res chain seq x y z
N MET A 1 14.46 10.07 12.47
CA MET A 1 13.49 9.62 11.47
C MET A 1 13.93 10.03 10.07
N ARG A 2 13.84 9.13 9.11
CA ARG A 2 14.20 9.43 7.72
C ARG A 2 13.16 10.37 7.10
N GLU A 3 13.62 11.33 6.35
CA GLU A 3 12.73 12.27 5.67
C GLU A 3 12.38 11.80 4.26
N TRP A 4 11.18 12.19 3.82
CA TRP A 4 10.77 11.99 2.43
C TRP A 4 11.52 13.00 1.56
N THR A 5 12.15 12.53 0.50
CA THR A 5 12.95 13.36 -0.40
C THR A 5 12.29 13.66 -1.73
N ARG A 6 11.25 12.89 -2.08
CA ARG A 6 10.48 13.07 -3.32
C ARG A 6 9.00 12.98 -3.03
N GLU A 7 8.21 13.64 -3.86
CA GLU A 7 6.77 13.54 -3.77
C GLU A 7 6.11 13.70 -5.12
N LYS A 8 4.88 13.20 -5.22
CA LYS A 8 4.03 13.37 -6.39
C LYS A 8 2.58 13.44 -5.91
N ARG A 9 1.82 14.36 -6.52
CA ARG A 9 0.40 14.51 -6.23
C ARG A 9 -0.39 14.14 -7.47
N LEU A 10 -1.41 13.30 -7.29
CA LEU A 10 -2.21 12.76 -8.37
C LEU A 10 -3.68 12.92 -8.02
N ARG A 11 -4.52 12.96 -9.06
CA ARG A 11 -5.97 13.07 -8.92
C ARG A 11 -6.64 12.04 -9.81
N THR A 12 -7.67 11.39 -9.28
CA THR A 12 -8.55 10.55 -10.06
C THR A 12 -9.98 10.99 -9.89
N ARG A 13 -10.83 10.71 -10.87
CA ARG A 13 -12.22 11.11 -10.86
C ARG A 13 -13.18 9.93 -10.95
N SER A 14 -12.65 8.71 -10.90
CA SER A 14 -13.44 7.50 -11.01
C SER A 14 -12.70 6.32 -10.41
N GLU A 15 -13.45 5.26 -10.15
CA GLU A 15 -12.86 3.99 -9.71
C GLU A 15 -11.87 3.46 -10.75
N ASN A 16 -12.23 3.53 -12.05
CA ASN A 16 -11.32 3.11 -13.11
C ASN A 16 -10.04 3.94 -13.15
N GLY A 17 -10.12 5.22 -12.87
CA GLY A 17 -8.95 6.08 -12.75
C GLY A 17 -8.03 5.65 -11.62
N THR A 18 -8.61 5.28 -10.48
CA THR A 18 -7.83 4.78 -9.34
C THR A 18 -7.18 3.43 -9.66
N LEU A 19 -7.90 2.53 -10.33
CA LEU A 19 -7.31 1.27 -10.82
C LEU A 19 -6.10 1.54 -11.72
N GLY A 20 -6.24 2.48 -12.66
CA GLY A 20 -5.16 2.84 -13.58
C GLY A 20 -3.91 3.37 -12.88
N LEU A 21 -4.07 4.06 -11.76
CA LEU A 21 -2.92 4.53 -10.99
C LEU A 21 -2.11 3.39 -10.36
N GLY A 22 -2.70 2.20 -10.22
CA GLY A 22 -1.99 1.04 -9.72
C GLY A 22 -0.75 0.71 -10.55
N GLU A 23 -0.86 0.79 -11.88
CA GLU A 23 0.28 0.55 -12.76
C GLU A 23 1.40 1.58 -12.53
N LEU A 24 1.04 2.86 -12.41
CA LEU A 24 2.01 3.92 -12.12
C LEU A 24 2.70 3.68 -10.78
N MET A 25 1.95 3.27 -9.75
CA MET A 25 2.53 2.98 -8.44
C MET A 25 3.54 1.84 -8.49
N THR A 26 3.25 0.77 -9.26
CA THR A 26 4.18 -0.35 -9.37
C THR A 26 5.44 0.00 -10.15
N GLU A 27 5.36 0.96 -11.07
CA GLU A 27 6.53 1.47 -11.79
C GLU A 27 7.37 2.38 -10.90
N LEU A 28 6.72 3.17 -10.06
CA LEU A 28 7.37 4.13 -9.18
C LEU A 28 8.00 3.45 -7.96
N LEU A 29 7.33 2.43 -7.43
CA LEU A 29 7.68 1.76 -6.19
C LEU A 29 8.08 0.30 -6.45
N LEU A 30 9.24 0.11 -7.06
CA LEU A 30 9.75 -1.22 -7.40
C LEU A 30 10.18 -2.01 -6.15
N ALA A 31 9.86 -3.30 -6.13
CA ALA A 31 10.28 -4.18 -5.05
C ALA A 31 11.81 -4.27 -4.95
N PRO A 32 12.38 -4.46 -3.75
CA PRO A 32 11.68 -4.54 -2.46
C PRO A 32 11.36 -3.15 -1.91
N LYS A 33 10.15 -2.99 -1.42
CA LYS A 33 9.71 -1.73 -0.78
C LYS A 33 8.74 -2.03 0.35
N LEU A 34 8.82 -1.24 1.39
CA LEU A 34 7.79 -1.16 2.42
C LEU A 34 7.05 0.18 2.23
N VAL A 35 5.77 0.11 1.95
CA VAL A 35 4.94 1.28 1.65
C VAL A 35 3.81 1.38 2.66
N VAL A 36 3.67 2.55 3.28
CA VAL A 36 2.54 2.84 4.16
C VAL A 36 1.41 3.42 3.33
N LEU A 37 0.24 2.80 3.40
CA LEU A 37 -0.96 3.23 2.68
C LEU A 37 -1.94 3.83 3.69
N ARG A 38 -2.29 5.11 3.50
CA ARG A 38 -3.15 5.86 4.40
C ARG A 38 -4.39 6.35 3.68
N GLY A 39 -5.48 6.40 4.40
CA GLY A 39 -6.75 6.91 3.89
C GLY A 39 -7.89 6.34 4.72
N GLU A 40 -8.95 7.14 4.86
CA GLU A 40 -10.14 6.69 5.56
C GLU A 40 -10.83 5.56 4.80
N LEU A 41 -11.72 4.86 5.49
CA LEU A 41 -12.54 3.82 4.88
C LEU A 41 -13.30 4.40 3.67
N GLY A 42 -13.31 3.68 2.57
CA GLY A 42 -14.02 4.09 1.36
C GLY A 42 -13.24 5.03 0.44
N MET A 43 -11.97 5.32 0.73
CA MET A 43 -11.16 6.21 -0.12
C MET A 43 -10.56 5.52 -1.34
N GLY A 44 -10.75 4.22 -1.49
CA GLY A 44 -10.28 3.50 -2.67
C GLY A 44 -8.94 2.79 -2.50
N LYS A 45 -8.52 2.54 -1.27
CA LYS A 45 -7.26 1.82 -1.00
C LYS A 45 -7.27 0.43 -1.62
N THR A 46 -8.37 -0.32 -1.43
CA THR A 46 -8.52 -1.64 -2.04
C THR A 46 -8.50 -1.56 -3.57
N THR A 47 -9.15 -0.56 -4.15
CA THR A 47 -9.15 -0.33 -5.59
C THR A 47 -7.73 -0.08 -6.12
N LEU A 48 -6.96 0.72 -5.42
CA LEU A 48 -5.56 0.97 -5.79
C LEU A 48 -4.74 -0.32 -5.76
N VAL A 49 -4.91 -1.11 -4.70
CA VAL A 49 -4.21 -2.41 -4.57
C VAL A 49 -4.63 -3.38 -5.67
N LYS A 50 -5.91 -3.40 -6.07
CA LYS A 50 -6.37 -4.19 -7.23
C LYS A 50 -5.63 -3.80 -8.50
N GLY A 51 -5.49 -2.49 -8.75
CA GLY A 51 -4.76 -2.00 -9.91
C GLY A 51 -3.29 -2.38 -9.86
N MET A 52 -2.68 -2.31 -8.70
CA MET A 52 -1.29 -2.72 -8.51
C MET A 52 -1.11 -4.23 -8.73
N ALA A 53 -2.00 -5.04 -8.16
CA ALA A 53 -1.95 -6.50 -8.35
C ALA A 53 -2.07 -6.87 -9.83
N ALA A 54 -3.03 -6.27 -10.53
CA ALA A 54 -3.21 -6.50 -11.97
C ALA A 54 -1.96 -6.10 -12.77
N ALA A 55 -1.37 -4.95 -12.46
CA ALA A 55 -0.16 -4.47 -13.14
C ALA A 55 1.02 -5.42 -12.93
N LEU A 56 1.09 -6.06 -11.78
CA LEU A 56 2.14 -7.03 -11.45
C LEU A 56 1.87 -8.43 -12.01
N GLY A 57 0.69 -8.64 -12.60
CA GLY A 57 0.33 -9.92 -13.20
C GLY A 57 -0.40 -10.88 -12.25
N ALA A 58 -0.82 -10.41 -11.09
CA ALA A 58 -1.69 -11.17 -10.21
C ALA A 58 -3.15 -10.92 -10.57
N SER A 59 -4.07 -11.78 -10.10
CA SER A 59 -5.50 -11.58 -10.36
C SER A 59 -6.06 -10.46 -9.50
N ALA A 60 -6.61 -9.41 -10.15
CA ALA A 60 -7.28 -8.33 -9.45
C ALA A 60 -8.55 -8.81 -8.73
N ASP A 61 -9.19 -9.87 -9.23
CA ASP A 61 -10.40 -10.42 -8.63
C ASP A 61 -10.16 -11.06 -7.26
N GLU A 62 -8.93 -11.42 -6.96
CA GLU A 62 -8.56 -11.99 -5.67
C GLU A 62 -8.33 -10.93 -4.60
N VAL A 63 -8.23 -9.66 -4.98
CA VAL A 63 -7.95 -8.60 -4.03
C VAL A 63 -9.17 -8.26 -3.20
N THR A 64 -9.03 -8.38 -1.89
CA THR A 64 -10.04 -7.99 -0.91
C THR A 64 -9.38 -7.16 0.18
N SER A 65 -10.19 -6.50 1.01
CA SER A 65 -9.66 -5.75 2.14
C SER A 65 -9.05 -6.73 3.17
N PRO A 66 -7.84 -6.47 3.69
CA PRO A 66 -7.21 -7.35 4.68
C PRO A 66 -7.73 -7.17 6.11
N THR A 67 -8.83 -6.43 6.31
CA THR A 67 -9.36 -6.07 7.63
C THR A 67 -9.56 -7.28 8.55
N PHE A 68 -10.01 -8.41 8.01
CA PHE A 68 -10.29 -9.61 8.80
C PHE A 68 -9.15 -10.63 8.84
N THR A 69 -8.30 -10.64 7.82
CA THR A 69 -7.26 -11.65 7.67
C THR A 69 -5.86 -11.13 7.95
N LEU A 70 -5.72 -9.84 8.16
CA LEU A 70 -4.48 -9.10 8.42
C LEU A 70 -3.49 -9.10 7.25
N VAL A 71 -3.18 -10.25 6.68
CA VAL A 71 -2.16 -10.36 5.62
C VAL A 71 -2.74 -11.06 4.41
N HIS A 72 -2.69 -10.38 3.24
CA HIS A 72 -3.03 -10.97 1.95
C HIS A 72 -1.82 -10.91 1.04
N GLU A 73 -1.51 -12.03 0.39
CA GLU A 73 -0.37 -12.14 -0.50
C GLU A 73 -0.86 -12.44 -1.93
N TYR A 74 -0.41 -11.65 -2.90
CA TYR A 74 -0.77 -11.80 -4.32
C TYR A 74 0.50 -12.05 -5.12
N VAL A 75 0.55 -13.17 -5.81
CA VAL A 75 1.75 -13.57 -6.55
C VAL A 75 1.65 -13.06 -7.98
N GLY A 76 2.50 -12.09 -8.32
CA GLY A 76 2.63 -11.56 -9.67
C GLY A 76 3.65 -12.37 -10.48
N ARG A 77 3.99 -11.86 -11.67
CA ARG A 77 4.95 -12.53 -12.56
C ARG A 77 6.38 -12.52 -12.02
N LYS A 78 6.80 -11.40 -11.45
CA LYS A 78 8.14 -11.21 -10.90
C LYS A 78 8.13 -10.68 -9.48
N THR A 79 7.05 -10.03 -9.10
CA THR A 79 6.91 -9.35 -7.82
C THR A 79 5.73 -9.92 -7.06
N ARG A 80 5.92 -10.11 -5.76
CA ARG A 80 4.83 -10.44 -4.84
C ARG A 80 4.33 -9.14 -4.24
N LEU A 81 3.02 -9.00 -4.16
CA LEU A 81 2.37 -7.88 -3.50
C LEU A 81 1.76 -8.40 -2.21
N VAL A 82 2.17 -7.85 -1.08
CA VAL A 82 1.63 -8.20 0.22
C VAL A 82 0.86 -6.99 0.76
N HIS A 83 -0.41 -7.19 1.09
CA HIS A 83 -1.28 -6.15 1.63
C HIS A 83 -1.61 -6.51 3.07
N ILE A 84 -1.26 -5.63 4.00
CA ILE A 84 -1.36 -5.88 5.44
C ILE A 84 -2.18 -4.76 6.09
N ASP A 85 -3.06 -5.14 7.02
CA ASP A 85 -3.81 -4.20 7.84
C ASP A 85 -3.40 -4.37 9.30
N LEU A 86 -2.77 -3.37 9.88
CA LEU A 86 -2.29 -3.40 11.26
C LEU A 86 -3.28 -2.81 12.27
N TYR A 87 -4.52 -2.54 11.84
CA TYR A 87 -5.51 -1.88 12.69
C TYR A 87 -5.69 -2.56 14.06
N ARG A 88 -5.71 -3.89 14.08
CA ARG A 88 -5.95 -4.67 15.29
C ARG A 88 -4.74 -4.87 16.18
N LEU A 89 -3.55 -4.55 15.66
CA LEU A 89 -2.32 -4.72 16.44
C LEU A 89 -2.15 -3.55 17.41
N GLU A 90 -1.75 -3.86 18.63
CA GLU A 90 -1.62 -2.85 19.69
C GLU A 90 -0.18 -2.46 19.98
N GLY A 91 0.80 -3.30 19.67
CA GLY A 91 2.19 -3.02 20.00
C GLY A 91 3.19 -3.59 19.03
N GLU A 92 4.42 -3.10 19.16
CA GLU A 92 5.55 -3.47 18.29
C GLU A 92 5.84 -4.97 18.26
N ARG A 93 5.64 -5.67 19.36
CA ARG A 93 5.87 -7.12 19.42
C ARG A 93 4.97 -7.92 18.49
N GLU A 94 3.75 -7.42 18.26
CA GLU A 94 2.81 -8.09 17.39
C GLU A 94 3.24 -8.06 15.93
N LEU A 95 4.06 -7.07 15.55
CA LEU A 95 4.63 -7.00 14.21
C LEU A 95 5.53 -8.19 13.92
N GLU A 96 6.31 -8.59 14.92
CA GLU A 96 7.15 -9.78 14.81
C GLU A 96 6.29 -11.04 14.69
N GLY A 97 5.21 -11.09 15.47
CA GLY A 97 4.29 -12.22 15.48
C GLY A 97 3.62 -12.50 14.14
N ILE A 98 3.34 -11.48 13.34
CA ILE A 98 2.77 -11.66 12.00
C ILE A 98 3.83 -11.85 10.92
N GLY A 99 5.11 -11.78 11.27
CA GLY A 99 6.20 -11.98 10.32
C GLY A 99 6.44 -10.80 9.39
N LEU A 100 6.12 -9.58 9.84
CA LEU A 100 6.25 -8.38 8.99
C LEU A 100 7.67 -8.20 8.45
N TRP A 101 8.66 -8.31 9.31
CA TRP A 101 10.04 -8.02 8.90
C TRP A 101 10.59 -9.07 7.94
N GLU A 102 10.20 -10.32 8.07
CA GLU A 102 10.52 -11.37 7.12
C GLU A 102 9.95 -11.09 5.74
N LEU A 103 8.71 -10.57 5.70
CA LEU A 103 8.07 -10.17 4.43
C LEU A 103 8.79 -8.97 3.81
N VAL A 104 9.11 -7.98 4.62
CA VAL A 104 9.80 -6.75 4.16
C VAL A 104 11.18 -7.07 3.58
N ASP A 105 11.85 -8.06 4.15
CA ASP A 105 13.22 -8.43 3.74
C ASP A 105 13.27 -9.30 2.47
N ARG A 106 12.14 -9.77 1.96
CA ARG A 106 12.12 -10.55 0.70
C ARG A 106 12.44 -9.64 -0.49
N PRO A 107 13.41 -10.00 -1.35
CA PRO A 107 13.85 -9.13 -2.45
C PRO A 107 12.80 -8.91 -3.55
N ASP A 108 11.84 -9.81 -3.69
CA ASP A 108 10.82 -9.78 -4.74
C ASP A 108 9.49 -9.21 -4.26
N THR A 109 9.43 -8.64 -3.07
CA THR A 109 8.16 -8.32 -2.40
C THR A 109 7.96 -6.82 -2.23
N LEU A 110 6.78 -6.38 -2.64
CA LEU A 110 6.25 -5.04 -2.38
C LEU A 110 5.22 -5.17 -1.26
N VAL A 111 5.49 -4.56 -0.11
CA VAL A 111 4.63 -4.65 1.07
C VAL A 111 3.87 -3.34 1.24
N MET A 112 2.53 -3.43 1.22
CA MET A 112 1.61 -2.31 1.41
C MET A 112 0.94 -2.45 2.76
N VAL A 113 1.19 -1.49 3.66
CA VAL A 113 0.72 -1.59 5.06
C VAL A 113 -0.27 -0.49 5.36
N GLU A 114 -1.49 -0.86 5.76
CA GLU A 114 -2.47 0.07 6.30
C GLU A 114 -2.27 0.18 7.81
N TRP A 115 -2.46 1.37 8.37
CA TRP A 115 -2.26 1.68 9.78
C TRP A 115 -0.80 1.55 10.25
N GLY A 116 0.15 1.52 9.30
CA GLY A 116 1.57 1.45 9.63
C GLY A 116 2.10 2.71 10.33
N ASP A 117 1.43 3.84 10.11
CA ASP A 117 1.80 5.12 10.72
C ASP A 117 1.65 5.13 12.26
N ARG A 118 0.95 4.15 12.82
CA ARG A 118 0.83 3.96 14.27
C ARG A 118 2.08 3.34 14.90
N PHE A 119 3.00 2.83 14.10
CA PHE A 119 4.18 2.10 14.60
C PHE A 119 5.46 2.81 14.17
N ALA A 120 6.22 3.27 15.16
CA ALA A 120 7.47 3.99 14.89
C ALA A 120 8.44 3.16 14.05
N SER A 121 8.55 1.85 14.32
CA SER A 121 9.44 0.97 13.56
C SER A 121 9.07 0.85 12.09
N VAL A 122 7.76 0.86 11.80
CA VAL A 122 7.27 0.82 10.42
C VAL A 122 7.63 2.12 9.69
N MET A 123 7.37 3.26 10.30
CA MET A 123 7.67 4.56 9.71
C MET A 123 9.17 4.76 9.51
N GLU A 124 9.98 4.26 10.42
CA GLU A 124 11.44 4.32 10.32
C GLU A 124 11.95 3.56 9.08
N ARG A 125 11.39 2.40 8.80
CA ARG A 125 11.79 1.55 7.68
C ARG A 125 11.02 1.78 6.39
N ALA A 126 9.91 2.50 6.43
CA ALA A 126 9.08 2.72 5.24
C ALA A 126 9.87 3.42 4.13
N ASP A 127 9.78 2.89 2.93
CA ASP A 127 10.40 3.47 1.74
C ASP A 127 9.52 4.53 1.09
N ALA A 128 8.22 4.43 1.30
CA ALA A 128 7.25 5.34 0.70
C ALA A 128 5.97 5.39 1.53
N GLU A 129 5.19 6.45 1.28
CA GLU A 129 3.86 6.61 1.87
C GLU A 129 2.90 7.09 0.78
N ILE A 130 1.75 6.44 0.68
CA ILE A 130 0.66 6.86 -0.21
C ILE A 130 -0.51 7.28 0.66
N SER A 131 -0.93 8.54 0.55
CA SER A 131 -2.12 9.04 1.25
C SER A 131 -3.24 9.27 0.24
N MET A 132 -4.43 8.76 0.54
CA MET A 132 -5.61 8.93 -0.30
C MET A 132 -6.67 9.72 0.46
N THR A 133 -7.15 10.79 -0.15
CA THR A 133 -8.18 11.63 0.44
C THR A 133 -9.27 11.94 -0.59
N GLN A 134 -10.43 12.37 -0.10
CA GLN A 134 -11.52 12.82 -0.94
C GLN A 134 -11.17 14.15 -1.58
N GLY A 135 -11.51 14.31 -2.87
CA GLY A 135 -11.42 15.59 -3.55
C GLY A 135 -12.67 16.44 -3.32
N GLU A 136 -12.88 17.41 -4.22
CA GLU A 136 -14.01 18.36 -4.11
C GLU A 136 -15.34 17.72 -4.49
N VAL A 137 -15.35 16.71 -5.34
CA VAL A 137 -16.56 16.01 -5.76
C VAL A 137 -16.52 14.55 -5.34
N GLU A 138 -17.69 13.90 -5.33
CA GLU A 138 -17.88 12.59 -4.73
C GLU A 138 -16.89 11.52 -5.17
N ASN A 139 -16.68 11.38 -6.48
CA ASN A 139 -15.81 10.32 -7.01
C ASN A 139 -14.36 10.74 -7.17
N GLU A 140 -14.03 11.96 -6.79
CA GLU A 140 -12.67 12.46 -6.90
C GLU A 140 -11.83 11.97 -5.73
N ARG A 141 -10.63 11.47 -6.05
CA ARG A 141 -9.64 11.08 -5.04
C ARG A 141 -8.34 11.80 -5.32
N LEU A 142 -7.72 12.26 -4.25
CA LEU A 142 -6.41 12.87 -4.29
C LEU A 142 -5.41 11.90 -3.67
N LEU A 143 -4.32 11.65 -4.38
CA LEU A 143 -3.23 10.80 -3.90
C LEU A 143 -1.99 11.66 -3.69
N HIS A 144 -1.38 11.51 -2.54
CA HIS A 144 -0.09 12.12 -2.24
C HIS A 144 0.89 11.00 -1.99
N VAL A 145 1.85 10.84 -2.89
CA VAL A 145 2.88 9.81 -2.81
C VAL A 145 4.18 10.47 -2.41
N ARG A 146 4.78 9.98 -1.33
CA ARG A 146 6.07 10.47 -0.87
C ARG A 146 7.02 9.29 -0.74
N TRP A 147 8.28 9.47 -1.15
CA TRP A 147 9.27 8.40 -1.05
C TRP A 147 10.67 8.97 -0.84
N ARG A 148 11.61 8.05 -0.61
CA ARG A 148 13.01 8.37 -0.31
C ARG A 148 13.93 7.97 -1.45
#